data_a6d6a3241471799d55664c4822436175
#
_entry.id   a6d6a3241471799d55664c4822436175
#
_cell.length_a   1.000
_cell.length_b   1.000
_cell.length_c   1.000
_cell.angle_alpha   90.00
_cell.angle_beta   90.00
_cell.angle_gamma   90.00
#
_symmetry.space_group_name_H-M   'P 1'
#
loop_
_entity.id
_entity.type
_entity.pdbx_description
1 polymer ?
#
loop_
_entity_poly.entity_id
_entity_poly.type
_entity_poly.pdbx_seq_one_letter_code
_entity_poly.pdbx_strand_id
1 'polypeptide(L)'
;MKTTMVKRNSFWLILSLVLVLISAVGASLVQTNGGKVTIKDMQWETSSGRMLNALLFKPENATVENPAPAVVVSHGWWNNREMQDANYVELARRGYVVISIDMYGHGNSDPLPADEIPVGGTGMYDAVKLMADLPYVDPARIGVSGHSNGARAANFSVAIDNEMPTPLIASVFLVDNEAFYNDAANDNAYYNMYGSRDVGLNADQYDEFFFRSYSPEGEVLTPPREFATTDNAQSFLHFGAAPGTYDDVRDVDTYYTENIDGVDAVRILHTPAETHPWGTISAETVSNQIDFFDTTLGAPNQDVGGGQIWQAKEFFTTLGVIAFGIFLVAFTRTMLQTRAFSSLKVKEKMAIAPANRIGKVWFWGGLLISAVFSAWSYLWLSKQTSLSGVVFNSEPSFFVEGAVFFIALWAAINGVFAAIVMTISYLFNVRKQGRTLRDIGVLPGWASFGKGVGLAAIVVSASFSLVFFVDYFFKTDFRLWVFAIKVFPPDKIGYALLVLPLFLIYFVANSIIVNSFSRISIGGKEWVNTALLAFFNALGPLVLVVWQYSTFFDTGHLVDGFGGIFSIWLFPTLIMLPAAAVISRKIYRETNNPYIAGFINAMAVAIIAASNSLVTTF
;
A
#
# COMPACT_ATOMS: atom_id res chain seq x y z
N MET A 1 -29.91 24.27 -23.03
CA MET A 1 -28.82 23.27 -23.08
C MET A 1 -27.55 23.71 -22.32
N LYS A 2 -26.98 24.90 -22.52
CA LYS A 2 -25.78 25.38 -21.76
C LYS A 2 -26.02 25.43 -20.25
N THR A 3 -27.13 25.98 -19.78
CA THR A 3 -27.47 26.12 -18.35
C THR A 3 -27.64 24.77 -17.63
N THR A 4 -28.23 23.77 -18.29
CA THR A 4 -28.40 22.41 -17.74
C THR A 4 -27.07 21.67 -17.61
N MET A 5 -26.16 21.89 -18.55
CA MET A 5 -24.83 21.26 -18.56
C MET A 5 -23.89 21.88 -17.53
N VAL A 6 -23.96 23.20 -17.31
CA VAL A 6 -23.23 23.89 -16.23
C VAL A 6 -23.73 23.38 -14.88
N LYS A 7 -25.03 23.32 -14.65
CA LYS A 7 -25.63 22.77 -13.41
C LYS A 7 -25.18 21.34 -13.14
N ARG A 8 -25.10 20.47 -14.17
CA ARG A 8 -24.64 19.09 -14.02
C ARG A 8 -23.16 18.96 -13.68
N ASN A 9 -22.28 19.78 -14.29
CA ASN A 9 -20.85 19.73 -13.98
C ASN A 9 -20.57 20.26 -12.56
N SER A 10 -21.24 21.36 -12.17
CA SER A 10 -21.17 21.88 -10.80
C SER A 10 -21.68 20.87 -9.78
N PHE A 11 -22.73 20.12 -10.10
CA PHE A 11 -23.22 19.05 -9.22
C PHE A 11 -22.15 18.00 -8.92
N TRP A 12 -21.47 17.46 -9.96
CA TRP A 12 -20.45 16.43 -9.75
C TRP A 12 -19.22 16.97 -9.02
N LEU A 13 -18.83 18.22 -9.26
CA LEU A 13 -17.74 18.86 -8.54
C LEU A 13 -18.10 19.06 -7.07
N ILE A 14 -19.27 19.62 -6.78
CA ILE A 14 -19.75 19.80 -5.41
C ILE A 14 -19.87 18.44 -4.71
N LEU A 15 -20.48 17.45 -5.38
CA LEU A 15 -20.60 16.11 -4.82
C LEU A 15 -19.24 15.52 -4.45
N SER A 16 -18.22 15.63 -5.33
CA SER A 16 -16.89 15.13 -5.01
C SER A 16 -16.25 15.83 -3.81
N LEU A 17 -16.40 17.14 -3.70
CA LEU A 17 -15.89 17.92 -2.56
C LEU A 17 -16.64 17.57 -1.26
N VAL A 18 -17.95 17.37 -1.32
CA VAL A 18 -18.74 16.91 -0.17
C VAL A 18 -18.30 15.52 0.27
N LEU A 19 -18.09 14.61 -0.67
CA LEU A 19 -17.59 13.25 -0.36
C LEU A 19 -16.17 13.29 0.23
N VAL A 20 -15.27 14.16 -0.26
CA VAL A 20 -13.96 14.39 0.34
C VAL A 20 -14.09 14.88 1.78
N LEU A 21 -14.98 15.83 2.03
CA LEU A 21 -15.20 16.34 3.38
C LEU A 21 -15.79 15.28 4.32
N ILE A 22 -16.76 14.50 3.86
CA ILE A 22 -17.32 13.38 4.64
C ILE A 22 -16.24 12.35 4.94
N SER A 23 -15.40 12.00 3.95
CA SER A 23 -14.27 11.11 4.12
C SER A 23 -13.30 11.63 5.19
N ALA A 24 -12.83 12.86 5.04
CA ALA A 24 -11.85 13.45 5.94
C ALA A 24 -12.37 13.61 7.38
N VAL A 25 -13.58 14.16 7.52
CA VAL A 25 -14.21 14.35 8.86
C VAL A 25 -14.53 12.98 9.47
N GLY A 26 -15.11 12.07 8.73
CA GLY A 26 -15.46 10.73 9.24
C GLY A 26 -14.24 9.94 9.67
N ALA A 27 -13.19 9.86 8.85
CA ALA A 27 -11.94 9.19 9.21
C ALA A 27 -11.26 9.86 10.43
N SER A 28 -11.24 11.20 10.47
CA SER A 28 -10.68 11.95 11.59
C SER A 28 -11.46 11.72 12.90
N LEU A 29 -12.79 11.69 12.86
CA LEU A 29 -13.61 11.40 14.04
C LEU A 29 -13.34 9.98 14.59
N VAL A 30 -13.14 9.00 13.72
CA VAL A 30 -12.81 7.64 14.15
C VAL A 30 -11.43 7.60 14.78
N GLN A 31 -10.39 8.07 14.08
CA GLN A 31 -9.00 7.98 14.58
C GLN A 31 -8.71 8.87 15.79
N THR A 32 -9.50 9.94 16.00
CA THR A 32 -9.42 10.77 17.19
C THR A 32 -10.36 10.31 18.31
N ASN A 33 -11.06 9.20 18.14
CA ASN A 33 -12.10 8.73 19.06
C ASN A 33 -13.06 9.87 19.47
N GLY A 34 -13.60 10.58 18.48
CA GLY A 34 -14.50 11.71 18.70
C GLY A 34 -13.82 12.95 19.33
N GLY A 35 -12.51 13.10 19.18
CA GLY A 35 -11.72 14.21 19.72
C GLY A 35 -11.00 13.91 21.04
N LYS A 36 -11.14 12.71 21.59
CA LYS A 36 -10.46 12.26 22.82
C LYS A 36 -8.99 11.85 22.61
N VAL A 37 -8.56 11.68 21.37
CA VAL A 37 -7.18 11.39 20.99
C VAL A 37 -6.65 12.55 20.16
N THR A 38 -5.58 13.17 20.63
CA THR A 38 -4.85 14.21 19.89
C THR A 38 -3.82 13.57 19.01
N ILE A 39 -3.80 13.94 17.70
CA ILE A 39 -2.83 13.42 16.74
C ILE A 39 -1.83 14.52 16.40
N LYS A 40 -0.53 14.19 16.47
CA LYS A 40 0.56 15.09 16.10
C LYS A 40 1.41 14.46 15.01
N ASP A 41 1.73 15.23 14.00
CA ASP A 41 2.77 14.91 13.01
C ASP A 41 4.12 15.23 13.65
N MET A 42 4.96 14.22 13.79
CA MET A 42 6.25 14.30 14.46
C MET A 42 7.37 14.21 13.45
N GLN A 43 8.37 15.06 13.63
CA GLN A 43 9.63 14.98 12.90
C GLN A 43 10.75 15.37 13.87
N TRP A 44 11.76 14.53 14.01
CA TRP A 44 12.90 14.80 14.89
C TRP A 44 14.19 14.21 14.34
N GLU A 45 15.29 14.82 14.70
CA GLU A 45 16.62 14.32 14.41
C GLU A 45 16.99 13.24 15.44
N THR A 46 17.41 12.08 14.98
CA THR A 46 17.84 10.98 15.83
C THR A 46 19.33 11.08 16.15
N SER A 47 19.82 10.22 17.03
CA SER A 47 21.26 10.17 17.39
C SER A 47 22.19 9.86 16.22
N SER A 48 21.66 9.30 15.12
CA SER A 48 22.40 9.09 13.86
C SER A 48 22.50 10.34 12.99
N GLY A 49 21.92 11.48 13.39
CA GLY A 49 21.83 12.70 12.58
C GLY A 49 20.82 12.59 11.42
N ARG A 50 19.90 11.63 11.47
CA ARG A 50 18.86 11.40 10.46
C ARG A 50 17.49 11.85 10.97
N MET A 51 16.69 12.38 10.08
CA MET A 51 15.32 12.77 10.40
C MET A 51 14.39 11.56 10.38
N LEU A 52 13.66 11.34 11.45
CA LEU A 52 12.62 10.33 11.53
C LEU A 52 11.25 11.02 11.59
N ASN A 53 10.26 10.43 10.92
CA ASN A 53 8.89 10.93 10.85
C ASN A 53 7.92 9.92 11.45
N ALA A 54 6.89 10.42 12.14
CA ALA A 54 5.86 9.60 12.77
C ALA A 54 4.53 10.33 12.95
N LEU A 55 3.47 9.57 13.21
CA LEU A 55 2.23 10.07 13.79
C LEU A 55 2.16 9.66 15.24
N LEU A 56 2.02 10.64 16.14
CA LEU A 56 1.84 10.44 17.57
C LEU A 56 0.37 10.62 17.94
N PHE A 57 -0.20 9.60 18.57
CA PHE A 57 -1.57 9.57 19.08
C PHE A 57 -1.53 9.64 20.60
N LYS A 58 -1.99 10.76 21.14
CA LYS A 58 -2.04 11.01 22.60
C LYS A 58 -3.48 11.01 23.07
N PRO A 59 -3.95 10.00 23.81
CA PRO A 59 -5.27 9.99 24.41
C PRO A 59 -5.37 10.95 25.59
N GLU A 60 -6.58 11.36 25.94
CA GLU A 60 -6.84 12.35 27.00
C GLU A 60 -6.45 11.87 28.41
N ASN A 61 -6.49 10.55 28.66
CA ASN A 61 -6.07 9.96 29.94
C ASN A 61 -4.55 10.03 30.19
N ALA A 62 -3.74 10.18 29.15
CA ALA A 62 -2.28 10.29 29.28
C ALA A 62 -1.88 11.71 29.67
N THR A 63 -1.56 11.91 30.96
CA THR A 63 -1.14 13.20 31.51
C THR A 63 0.16 13.04 32.30
N VAL A 64 0.76 14.16 32.71
CA VAL A 64 1.97 14.14 33.54
C VAL A 64 1.70 13.50 34.90
N GLU A 65 0.49 13.71 35.43
CA GLU A 65 0.06 13.17 36.74
C GLU A 65 -0.36 11.69 36.63
N ASN A 66 -0.72 11.23 35.42
CA ASN A 66 -1.13 9.86 35.15
C ASN A 66 -0.48 9.40 33.83
N PRO A 67 0.83 9.06 33.84
CA PRO A 67 1.51 8.58 32.65
C PRO A 67 0.89 7.26 32.16
N ALA A 68 0.63 7.16 30.86
CA ALA A 68 0.04 5.98 30.26
C ALA A 68 1.11 5.06 29.64
N PRO A 69 0.83 3.75 29.52
CA PRO A 69 1.66 2.87 28.73
C PRO A 69 1.68 3.31 27.28
N ALA A 70 2.76 2.97 26.57
CA ALA A 70 2.97 3.39 25.20
C ALA A 70 3.28 2.23 24.27
N VAL A 71 2.91 2.37 23.00
CA VAL A 71 3.24 1.38 21.96
C VAL A 71 3.82 2.08 20.74
N VAL A 72 5.01 1.62 20.32
CA VAL A 72 5.64 2.02 19.05
C VAL A 72 5.23 1.00 18.00
N VAL A 73 4.59 1.44 16.91
CA VAL A 73 4.17 0.57 15.81
C VAL A 73 4.88 0.92 14.52
N SER A 74 5.19 -0.08 13.69
CA SER A 74 5.87 0.08 12.43
C SER A 74 5.26 -0.77 11.32
N HIS A 75 5.31 -0.23 10.11
CA HIS A 75 4.79 -0.83 8.88
C HIS A 75 5.75 -1.86 8.28
N GLY A 76 5.26 -2.61 7.28
CA GLY A 76 6.07 -3.51 6.46
C GLY A 76 6.86 -2.78 5.37
N TRP A 77 7.64 -3.54 4.60
CA TRP A 77 8.43 -2.99 3.49
C TRP A 77 7.53 -2.37 2.42
N TRP A 78 8.01 -1.31 1.75
CA TRP A 78 7.29 -0.50 0.75
C TRP A 78 5.97 0.09 1.24
N ASN A 79 5.85 0.32 2.52
CA ASN A 79 4.72 0.94 3.17
C ASN A 79 5.14 2.21 3.93
N ASN A 80 4.26 2.71 4.75
CA ASN A 80 4.45 3.93 5.52
C ASN A 80 3.60 3.86 6.80
N ARG A 81 3.81 4.82 7.68
CA ARG A 81 3.20 4.91 9.02
C ARG A 81 1.67 4.77 9.02
N GLU A 82 0.98 5.16 7.95
CA GLU A 82 -0.48 5.07 7.88
C GLU A 82 -0.99 3.63 7.69
N MET A 83 -0.13 2.66 7.31
CA MET A 83 -0.52 1.25 7.22
C MET A 83 -0.79 0.57 8.56
N GLN A 84 -0.43 1.23 9.67
CA GLN A 84 -0.73 0.75 11.02
C GLN A 84 -2.05 1.30 11.57
N ASP A 85 -2.95 1.75 10.71
CA ASP A 85 -4.13 2.50 11.14
C ASP A 85 -5.12 1.68 11.94
N ALA A 86 -5.31 0.41 11.68
CA ALA A 86 -6.09 -0.47 12.52
C ALA A 86 -5.52 -0.52 13.95
N ASN A 87 -4.20 -0.66 14.08
CA ASN A 87 -3.50 -0.77 15.35
C ASN A 87 -3.52 0.55 16.14
N TYR A 88 -3.10 1.67 15.51
CA TYR A 88 -3.03 2.92 16.26
C TYR A 88 -4.41 3.48 16.61
N VAL A 89 -5.45 3.24 15.81
CA VAL A 89 -6.82 3.61 16.16
C VAL A 89 -7.28 2.85 17.39
N GLU A 90 -7.09 1.53 17.41
CA GLU A 90 -7.62 0.69 18.47
C GLU A 90 -6.84 0.83 19.79
N LEU A 91 -5.52 0.92 19.73
CA LEU A 91 -4.70 1.11 20.91
C LEU A 91 -4.89 2.52 21.52
N ALA A 92 -4.89 3.57 20.69
CA ALA A 92 -5.03 4.93 21.20
C ALA A 92 -6.41 5.19 21.84
N ARG A 93 -7.50 4.61 21.28
CA ARG A 93 -8.83 4.73 21.90
C ARG A 93 -8.93 3.98 23.24
N ARG A 94 -8.09 2.98 23.44
CA ARG A 94 -7.96 2.22 24.71
C ARG A 94 -7.04 2.89 25.73
N GLY A 95 -6.49 4.05 25.37
CA GLY A 95 -5.72 4.89 26.29
C GLY A 95 -4.21 4.71 26.24
N TYR A 96 -3.69 3.91 25.32
CA TYR A 96 -2.25 3.84 25.05
C TYR A 96 -1.78 5.09 24.30
N VAL A 97 -0.60 5.60 24.64
CA VAL A 97 0.08 6.57 23.78
C VAL A 97 0.73 5.78 22.64
N VAL A 98 0.35 6.07 21.39
CA VAL A 98 0.84 5.31 20.25
C VAL A 98 1.67 6.20 19.32
N ILE A 99 2.82 5.72 18.88
CA ILE A 99 3.58 6.36 17.82
C ILE A 99 3.74 5.39 16.65
N SER A 100 3.29 5.82 15.47
CA SER A 100 3.44 5.06 14.22
C SER A 100 4.51 5.73 13.37
N ILE A 101 5.63 5.03 13.15
CA ILE A 101 6.80 5.58 12.46
C ILE A 101 6.78 5.29 10.95
N ASP A 102 7.38 6.20 10.16
CA ASP A 102 8.00 5.83 8.89
C ASP A 102 9.41 5.30 9.19
N MET A 103 9.69 4.03 8.89
CA MET A 103 11.05 3.49 9.06
C MET A 103 12.06 4.31 8.24
N TYR A 104 13.32 4.27 8.61
CA TYR A 104 14.37 4.85 7.77
C TYR A 104 14.24 4.39 6.32
N GLY A 105 14.38 5.32 5.40
CA GLY A 105 14.22 5.09 3.98
C GLY A 105 12.78 4.97 3.47
N HIS A 106 11.78 5.01 4.35
CA HIS A 106 10.36 4.92 3.98
C HIS A 106 9.62 6.24 4.26
N GLY A 107 8.49 6.42 3.60
CA GLY A 107 7.59 7.55 3.85
C GLY A 107 8.32 8.90 3.78
N ASN A 108 8.31 9.61 4.90
CA ASN A 108 8.94 10.93 5.04
C ASN A 108 10.26 10.90 5.84
N SER A 109 10.72 9.72 6.29
CA SER A 109 11.97 9.57 7.03
C SER A 109 13.17 9.57 6.10
N ASP A 110 14.31 10.04 6.63
CA ASP A 110 15.57 10.01 5.92
C ASP A 110 16.03 8.57 5.68
N PRO A 111 16.78 8.30 4.62
CA PRO A 111 17.40 7.01 4.39
C PRO A 111 18.57 6.76 5.35
N LEU A 112 18.79 5.49 5.67
CA LEU A 112 19.96 5.00 6.39
C LEU A 112 20.72 4.05 5.44
N PRO A 113 22.07 4.06 5.40
CA PRO A 113 22.84 3.08 4.66
C PRO A 113 22.45 1.65 5.05
N ALA A 114 22.37 0.76 4.07
CA ALA A 114 21.89 -0.60 4.29
C ALA A 114 22.75 -1.40 5.29
N ASP A 115 24.05 -1.12 5.33
CA ASP A 115 25.02 -1.71 6.27
C ASP A 115 24.90 -1.14 7.69
N GLU A 116 24.30 0.02 7.87
CA GLU A 116 24.03 0.61 9.20
C GLU A 116 22.74 0.08 9.84
N ILE A 117 21.81 -0.48 9.06
CA ILE A 117 20.52 -0.96 9.57
C ILE A 117 20.66 -2.03 10.67
N PRO A 118 21.55 -3.02 10.57
CA PRO A 118 21.72 -4.02 11.63
C PRO A 118 22.16 -3.44 12.97
N VAL A 119 22.90 -2.32 12.96
CA VAL A 119 23.45 -1.66 14.15
C VAL A 119 22.58 -0.49 14.59
N GLY A 120 22.14 0.35 13.65
CA GLY A 120 21.32 1.54 13.91
C GLY A 120 19.83 1.25 13.99
N GLY A 121 19.40 0.06 13.61
CA GLY A 121 17.98 -0.31 13.54
C GLY A 121 17.25 0.35 12.39
N THR A 122 15.92 0.33 12.47
CA THR A 122 15.03 0.86 11.45
C THR A 122 14.40 2.20 11.84
N GLY A 123 14.82 2.79 12.96
CA GLY A 123 14.24 3.98 13.58
C GLY A 123 13.23 3.66 14.70
N MET A 124 12.82 2.40 14.86
CA MET A 124 11.86 2.03 15.92
C MET A 124 12.44 2.25 17.32
N TYR A 125 13.72 1.89 17.57
CA TYR A 125 14.33 2.13 18.87
C TYR A 125 14.54 3.62 19.15
N ASP A 126 14.80 4.44 18.13
CA ASP A 126 14.83 5.90 18.28
C ASP A 126 13.47 6.46 18.70
N ALA A 127 12.37 5.87 18.21
CA ALA A 127 11.04 6.21 18.67
C ALA A 127 10.77 5.72 20.11
N VAL A 128 11.27 4.55 20.50
CA VAL A 128 11.20 4.07 21.91
C VAL A 128 11.87 5.07 22.85
N LYS A 129 13.09 5.54 22.52
CA LYS A 129 13.80 6.56 23.31
C LYS A 129 12.98 7.85 23.41
N LEU A 130 12.45 8.34 22.28
CA LEU A 130 11.58 9.52 22.26
C LEU A 130 10.35 9.33 23.17
N MET A 131 9.70 8.16 23.12
CA MET A 131 8.52 7.88 23.93
C MET A 131 8.86 7.85 25.42
N ALA A 132 10.00 7.28 25.82
CA ALA A 132 10.44 7.24 27.20
C ALA A 132 10.70 8.62 27.79
N ASP A 133 11.06 9.61 26.96
CA ASP A 133 11.29 11.01 27.38
C ASP A 133 10.00 11.84 27.49
N LEU A 134 8.85 11.31 27.04
CA LEU A 134 7.60 12.07 27.09
C LEU A 134 7.00 12.04 28.51
N PRO A 135 6.70 13.18 29.13
CA PRO A 135 6.30 13.24 30.55
C PRO A 135 4.95 12.59 30.86
N TYR A 136 4.17 12.23 29.85
CA TYR A 136 2.86 11.56 29.96
C TYR A 136 2.92 10.09 29.53
N VAL A 137 4.12 9.55 29.31
CA VAL A 137 4.38 8.12 29.05
C VAL A 137 5.03 7.51 30.27
N ASP A 138 4.60 6.30 30.63
CA ASP A 138 5.26 5.48 31.63
C ASP A 138 6.44 4.74 30.99
N PRO A 139 7.69 5.10 31.28
CA PRO A 139 8.84 4.51 30.61
C PRO A 139 9.09 3.04 30.99
N ALA A 140 8.43 2.53 32.04
CA ALA A 140 8.47 1.11 32.42
C ALA A 140 7.47 0.25 31.63
N ARG A 141 6.56 0.87 30.88
CA ARG A 141 5.48 0.19 30.13
C ARG A 141 5.46 0.61 28.66
N ILE A 142 6.57 0.37 27.96
CA ILE A 142 6.68 0.64 26.51
C ILE A 142 6.68 -0.69 25.77
N GLY A 143 5.71 -0.86 24.87
CA GLY A 143 5.63 -1.98 23.94
C GLY A 143 6.08 -1.58 22.54
N VAL A 144 6.52 -2.55 21.76
CA VAL A 144 6.83 -2.41 20.33
C VAL A 144 6.05 -3.44 19.52
N SER A 145 5.58 -3.04 18.34
CA SER A 145 4.89 -3.95 17.43
C SER A 145 5.11 -3.51 15.98
N GLY A 146 4.92 -4.43 15.06
CA GLY A 146 4.94 -4.11 13.66
C GLY A 146 4.61 -5.31 12.80
N HIS A 147 4.21 -5.03 11.56
CA HIS A 147 3.89 -6.03 10.58
C HIS A 147 5.07 -6.25 9.63
N SER A 148 5.39 -7.52 9.32
CA SER A 148 6.43 -7.85 8.33
C SER A 148 7.79 -7.25 8.70
N ASN A 149 8.36 -6.40 7.87
CA ASN A 149 9.60 -5.68 8.18
C ASN A 149 9.48 -4.78 9.43
N GLY A 150 8.26 -4.41 9.83
CA GLY A 150 8.00 -3.74 11.11
C GLY A 150 8.20 -4.65 12.32
N ALA A 151 7.86 -5.93 12.21
CA ALA A 151 8.20 -6.92 13.25
C ALA A 151 9.71 -7.18 13.30
N ARG A 152 10.39 -7.22 12.15
CA ARG A 152 11.86 -7.22 12.10
C ARG A 152 12.45 -5.98 12.76
N ALA A 153 11.82 -4.82 12.59
CA ALA A 153 12.22 -3.60 13.29
C ALA A 153 12.10 -3.73 14.82
N ALA A 154 11.04 -4.40 15.29
CA ALA A 154 10.87 -4.70 16.72
C ALA A 154 12.00 -5.62 17.22
N ASN A 155 12.35 -6.67 16.48
CA ASN A 155 13.47 -7.56 16.80
C ASN A 155 14.81 -6.80 16.89
N PHE A 156 15.13 -5.94 15.92
CA PHE A 156 16.33 -5.11 15.97
C PHE A 156 16.31 -4.13 17.14
N SER A 157 15.14 -3.59 17.48
CA SER A 157 14.99 -2.71 18.64
C SER A 157 15.29 -3.44 19.95
N VAL A 158 14.84 -4.69 20.08
CA VAL A 158 15.18 -5.53 21.25
C VAL A 158 16.67 -5.82 21.30
N ALA A 159 17.31 -6.11 20.16
CA ALA A 159 18.76 -6.34 20.12
C ALA A 159 19.54 -5.10 20.60
N ILE A 160 19.16 -3.91 20.15
CA ILE A 160 19.77 -2.65 20.61
C ILE A 160 19.48 -2.41 22.09
N ASP A 161 18.23 -2.64 22.53
CA ASP A 161 17.80 -2.43 23.91
C ASP A 161 18.51 -3.36 24.90
N ASN A 162 18.92 -4.57 24.46
CA ASN A 162 19.72 -5.50 25.26
C ASN A 162 21.12 -4.97 25.59
N GLU A 163 21.67 -4.11 24.77
CA GLU A 163 22.97 -3.49 24.98
C GLU A 163 22.90 -2.22 25.86
N MET A 164 21.71 -1.76 26.21
CA MET A 164 21.52 -0.55 27.00
C MET A 164 21.66 -0.82 28.49
N PRO A 165 22.24 0.11 29.26
CA PRO A 165 22.34 0.00 30.73
C PRO A 165 20.98 -0.13 31.42
N THR A 166 19.95 0.45 30.83
CA THR A 166 18.56 0.38 31.30
C THR A 166 17.68 0.08 30.10
N PRO A 167 17.24 -1.17 29.92
CA PRO A 167 16.29 -1.53 28.87
C PRO A 167 14.95 -0.79 29.04
N LEU A 168 14.38 -0.38 27.91
CA LEU A 168 13.14 0.42 27.86
C LEU A 168 11.94 -0.37 27.33
N ILE A 169 12.18 -1.44 26.55
CA ILE A 169 11.11 -2.25 25.96
C ILE A 169 10.63 -3.29 26.97
N ALA A 170 9.35 -3.22 27.34
CA ALA A 170 8.73 -4.18 28.26
C ALA A 170 8.05 -5.33 27.50
N SER A 171 7.37 -5.04 26.38
CA SER A 171 6.56 -6.00 25.64
C SER A 171 6.79 -5.89 24.13
N VAL A 172 6.71 -7.03 23.43
CA VAL A 172 6.95 -7.13 21.98
C VAL A 172 5.82 -7.94 21.35
N PHE A 173 5.15 -7.39 20.33
CA PHE A 173 4.16 -8.15 19.56
C PHE A 173 4.57 -8.16 18.08
N LEU A 174 4.97 -9.32 17.59
CA LEU A 174 5.44 -9.53 16.23
C LEU A 174 4.29 -9.97 15.33
N VAL A 175 4.06 -9.26 14.22
CA VAL A 175 3.01 -9.61 13.26
C VAL A 175 3.65 -9.99 11.94
N ASP A 176 3.43 -11.24 11.52
CA ASP A 176 3.81 -11.79 10.22
C ASP A 176 5.31 -11.61 9.90
N ASN A 177 6.15 -11.91 10.87
CA ASN A 177 7.58 -12.12 10.71
C ASN A 177 8.13 -12.96 11.86
N GLU A 178 9.18 -13.70 11.58
CA GLU A 178 9.84 -14.62 12.49
C GLU A 178 10.38 -13.92 13.75
N ALA A 179 10.22 -14.57 14.90
CA ALA A 179 11.00 -14.22 16.07
C ALA A 179 12.49 -14.59 15.86
N PHE A 180 13.38 -14.10 16.71
CA PHE A 180 14.77 -14.60 16.74
C PHE A 180 14.82 -15.83 17.65
N TYR A 181 15.10 -16.98 17.05
CA TYR A 181 15.14 -18.27 17.74
C TYR A 181 16.56 -18.73 18.03
N ASN A 182 17.51 -18.41 17.14
CA ASN A 182 18.85 -18.95 17.10
C ASN A 182 19.90 -17.85 17.11
N ASP A 183 21.01 -18.12 17.80
CA ASP A 183 22.19 -17.27 17.76
C ASP A 183 23.12 -17.72 16.62
N ALA A 184 23.11 -16.96 15.54
CA ALA A 184 23.99 -17.21 14.38
C ALA A 184 25.48 -17.12 14.70
N ALA A 185 25.86 -16.38 15.75
CA ALA A 185 27.24 -16.27 16.20
C ALA A 185 27.69 -17.47 17.05
N ASN A 186 26.72 -18.27 17.56
CA ASN A 186 26.96 -19.40 18.44
C ASN A 186 26.39 -20.69 17.82
N ASP A 187 26.85 -21.03 16.63
CA ASP A 187 26.50 -22.27 15.91
C ASP A 187 24.99 -22.52 15.79
N ASN A 188 24.23 -21.45 15.62
CA ASN A 188 22.76 -21.45 15.58
C ASN A 188 22.09 -22.12 16.78
N ALA A 189 22.69 -22.04 17.96
CA ALA A 189 22.09 -22.52 19.19
C ALA A 189 20.79 -21.77 19.52
N TYR A 190 19.78 -22.48 19.96
CA TYR A 190 18.54 -21.85 20.44
C TYR A 190 18.84 -21.05 21.71
N TYR A 191 18.22 -19.87 21.83
CA TYR A 191 18.41 -18.99 22.98
C TYR A 191 17.22 -18.03 23.17
N ASN A 192 17.10 -17.49 24.38
CA ASN A 192 16.08 -16.47 24.68
C ASN A 192 16.64 -15.06 24.42
N MET A 193 16.48 -14.55 23.20
CA MET A 193 16.88 -13.19 22.86
C MET A 193 16.12 -12.12 23.64
N TYR A 194 14.85 -12.41 23.98
CA TYR A 194 13.94 -11.43 24.58
C TYR A 194 14.12 -11.27 26.09
N GLY A 195 14.86 -12.17 26.74
CA GLY A 195 15.03 -12.15 28.18
C GLY A 195 13.67 -12.27 28.91
N SER A 196 13.48 -11.41 29.89
CA SER A 196 12.23 -11.35 30.69
C SER A 196 11.13 -10.47 30.08
N ARG A 197 11.26 -10.00 28.83
CA ARG A 197 10.19 -9.27 28.15
C ARG A 197 9.03 -10.18 27.79
N ASP A 198 7.83 -9.64 27.81
CA ASP A 198 6.65 -10.31 27.29
C ASP A 198 6.66 -10.31 25.76
N VAL A 199 6.41 -11.45 25.12
CA VAL A 199 6.44 -11.55 23.66
C VAL A 199 5.24 -12.33 23.13
N GLY A 200 4.51 -11.72 22.19
CA GLY A 200 3.49 -12.34 21.37
C GLY A 200 3.95 -12.43 19.92
N LEU A 201 3.57 -13.50 19.25
CA LEU A 201 3.83 -13.75 17.85
C LEU A 201 2.53 -14.09 17.14
N ASN A 202 2.22 -13.35 16.07
CA ASN A 202 1.13 -13.63 15.14
C ASN A 202 1.73 -14.20 13.86
N ALA A 203 1.47 -15.47 13.59
CA ALA A 203 1.99 -16.21 12.45
C ALA A 203 0.84 -16.66 11.54
N ASP A 204 0.59 -15.92 10.48
CA ASP A 204 -0.51 -16.18 9.55
C ASP A 204 -0.34 -17.54 8.85
N GLN A 205 -1.40 -18.38 8.87
CA GLN A 205 -1.38 -19.74 8.30
C GLN A 205 -1.12 -19.76 6.80
N TYR A 206 -1.36 -18.65 6.12
CA TYR A 206 -1.13 -18.48 4.67
C TYR A 206 -0.15 -17.35 4.39
N ASP A 207 0.87 -17.19 5.25
CA ASP A 207 1.94 -16.22 5.02
C ASP A 207 2.77 -16.60 3.78
N GLU A 208 2.93 -15.67 2.84
CA GLU A 208 3.66 -15.89 1.59
C GLU A 208 5.18 -15.84 1.77
N PHE A 209 5.69 -15.37 2.92
CA PHE A 209 7.12 -15.07 3.10
C PHE A 209 7.77 -15.82 4.26
N PHE A 210 7.08 -15.96 5.38
CA PHE A 210 7.63 -16.40 6.66
C PHE A 210 7.02 -17.73 7.12
N PHE A 211 7.50 -18.22 8.25
CA PHE A 211 6.96 -19.41 8.97
C PHE A 211 7.09 -20.72 8.19
N ARG A 212 8.13 -20.81 7.35
CA ARG A 212 8.45 -22.00 6.56
C ARG A 212 9.79 -22.56 6.94
N SER A 213 9.92 -23.89 6.93
CA SER A 213 11.21 -24.55 6.88
C SER A 213 11.53 -25.01 5.46
N TYR A 214 12.82 -25.07 5.13
CA TYR A 214 13.29 -25.43 3.80
C TYR A 214 14.30 -26.57 3.90
N SER A 215 14.29 -27.45 2.91
CA SER A 215 15.38 -28.40 2.71
C SER A 215 16.67 -27.68 2.27
N PRO A 216 17.83 -28.36 2.31
CA PRO A 216 19.05 -27.81 1.75
C PRO A 216 18.95 -27.47 0.25
N GLU A 217 18.05 -28.13 -0.46
CA GLU A 217 17.75 -27.92 -1.87
C GLU A 217 16.76 -26.78 -2.12
N GLY A 218 16.19 -26.18 -1.05
CA GLY A 218 15.24 -25.06 -1.11
C GLY A 218 13.78 -25.47 -1.26
N GLU A 219 13.44 -26.76 -1.06
CA GLU A 219 12.05 -27.21 -1.02
C GLU A 219 11.40 -26.86 0.33
N VAL A 220 10.14 -26.44 0.30
CA VAL A 220 9.38 -26.19 1.54
C VAL A 220 9.07 -27.50 2.22
N LEU A 221 9.64 -27.72 3.40
CA LEU A 221 9.39 -28.88 4.24
C LEU A 221 8.15 -28.70 5.11
N THR A 222 7.99 -27.51 5.68
CA THR A 222 6.87 -27.18 6.56
C THR A 222 6.18 -25.92 6.03
N PRO A 223 4.90 -25.97 5.65
CA PRO A 223 4.14 -24.79 5.24
C PRO A 223 3.78 -23.93 6.47
N PRO A 224 3.46 -22.64 6.29
CA PRO A 224 3.15 -21.74 7.41
C PRO A 224 2.03 -22.24 8.33
N ARG A 225 1.03 -22.90 7.78
CA ARG A 225 -0.10 -23.47 8.57
C ARG A 225 0.32 -24.56 9.57
N GLU A 226 1.49 -25.11 9.42
CA GLU A 226 2.06 -26.14 10.31
C GLU A 226 3.15 -25.57 11.23
N PHE A 227 3.39 -24.26 11.17
CA PHE A 227 4.44 -23.59 11.92
C PHE A 227 4.39 -23.86 13.43
N ALA A 228 3.20 -23.89 14.04
CA ALA A 228 3.03 -24.08 15.48
C ALA A 228 3.68 -25.37 16.01
N THR A 229 3.87 -26.38 15.17
CA THR A 229 4.49 -27.66 15.55
C THR A 229 5.98 -27.74 15.25
N THR A 230 6.58 -26.68 14.70
CA THR A 230 8.00 -26.64 14.38
C THR A 230 8.86 -26.41 15.62
N ASP A 231 10.13 -26.81 15.54
CA ASP A 231 11.12 -26.56 16.60
C ASP A 231 11.25 -25.07 16.94
N ASN A 232 11.18 -24.18 15.93
CA ASN A 232 11.23 -22.73 16.13
C ASN A 232 10.04 -22.22 16.96
N ALA A 233 8.82 -22.63 16.60
CA ALA A 233 7.61 -22.22 17.32
C ALA A 233 7.61 -22.76 18.75
N GLN A 234 7.98 -24.03 18.92
CA GLN A 234 8.01 -24.66 20.24
C GLN A 234 9.14 -24.08 21.11
N SER A 235 10.34 -23.87 20.57
CA SER A 235 11.41 -23.16 21.29
C SER A 235 10.97 -21.74 21.71
N PHE A 236 10.30 -20.99 20.84
CA PHE A 236 9.76 -19.67 21.20
C PHE A 236 8.79 -19.75 22.38
N LEU A 237 7.83 -20.67 22.32
CA LEU A 237 6.88 -20.88 23.40
C LEU A 237 7.54 -21.38 24.70
N HIS A 238 8.66 -22.10 24.61
CA HIS A 238 9.51 -22.55 25.74
C HIS A 238 10.66 -21.59 26.06
N PHE A 239 10.50 -20.28 25.80
CA PHE A 239 11.44 -19.22 26.19
C PHE A 239 12.86 -19.40 25.67
N GLY A 240 13.01 -19.96 24.47
CA GLY A 240 14.28 -20.19 23.81
C GLY A 240 14.96 -21.50 24.18
N ALA A 241 14.26 -22.41 24.87
CA ALA A 241 14.78 -23.74 25.17
C ALA A 241 15.04 -24.53 23.88
N ALA A 242 16.14 -25.28 23.85
CA ALA A 242 16.50 -26.08 22.68
C ALA A 242 15.55 -27.27 22.49
N PRO A 243 15.22 -27.65 21.24
CA PRO A 243 14.42 -28.84 20.95
C PRO A 243 14.99 -30.09 21.64
N GLY A 244 14.10 -30.90 22.24
CA GLY A 244 14.48 -32.08 23.00
C GLY A 244 14.90 -31.81 24.45
N THR A 245 14.85 -30.55 24.93
CA THR A 245 15.04 -30.21 26.36
C THR A 245 13.73 -30.01 27.11
N TYR A 246 12.59 -30.09 26.43
CA TYR A 246 11.22 -30.05 26.96
C TYR A 246 10.43 -31.25 26.45
N ASP A 247 9.47 -31.76 27.26
CA ASP A 247 8.70 -32.96 26.95
C ASP A 247 7.27 -32.67 26.50
N ASP A 248 6.78 -31.44 26.70
CA ASP A 248 5.43 -31.02 26.33
C ASP A 248 5.45 -30.21 25.00
N VAL A 249 4.34 -30.28 24.28
CA VAL A 249 4.05 -29.41 23.12
C VAL A 249 3.06 -28.36 23.59
N ARG A 250 3.45 -27.09 23.41
CA ARG A 250 2.63 -25.93 23.79
C ARG A 250 1.66 -25.55 22.67
N ASP A 251 0.40 -25.31 23.08
CA ASP A 251 -0.68 -24.95 22.16
C ASP A 251 -0.64 -23.45 21.78
N VAL A 252 -1.18 -23.14 20.61
CA VAL A 252 -1.44 -21.76 20.18
C VAL A 252 -2.56 -21.13 21.01
N ASP A 253 -2.69 -19.80 20.95
CA ASP A 253 -3.72 -19.01 21.65
C ASP A 253 -3.74 -19.21 23.17
N THR A 254 -2.60 -19.62 23.73
CA THR A 254 -2.43 -19.89 25.17
C THR A 254 -1.26 -19.07 25.70
N TYR A 255 -1.49 -18.36 26.79
CA TYR A 255 -0.45 -17.63 27.52
C TYR A 255 0.39 -18.58 28.37
N TYR A 256 1.68 -18.62 28.12
CA TYR A 256 2.65 -19.35 28.93
C TYR A 256 3.51 -18.35 29.70
N THR A 257 3.73 -18.65 30.99
CA THR A 257 4.51 -17.81 31.89
C THR A 257 5.68 -18.58 32.46
N GLU A 258 6.87 -17.99 32.40
CA GLU A 258 8.06 -18.52 33.07
C GLU A 258 8.79 -17.41 33.82
N ASN A 259 9.42 -17.76 34.94
CA ASN A 259 10.24 -16.81 35.70
C ASN A 259 11.65 -16.73 35.12
N ILE A 260 11.96 -15.60 34.51
CA ILE A 260 13.27 -15.33 33.92
C ILE A 260 13.96 -14.26 34.77
N ASP A 261 15.05 -14.62 35.41
CA ASP A 261 15.84 -13.75 36.28
C ASP A 261 15.02 -13.02 37.37
N GLY A 262 13.99 -13.69 37.89
CA GLY A 262 13.13 -13.12 38.93
C GLY A 262 11.94 -12.32 38.43
N VAL A 263 11.73 -12.23 37.13
CA VAL A 263 10.59 -11.58 36.48
C VAL A 263 9.75 -12.63 35.76
N ASP A 264 8.43 -12.59 35.96
CA ASP A 264 7.50 -13.47 35.25
C ASP A 264 7.33 -12.94 33.82
N ALA A 265 7.86 -13.64 32.84
CA ALA A 265 7.78 -13.32 31.42
C ALA A 265 6.69 -14.15 30.74
N VAL A 266 6.09 -13.58 29.69
CA VAL A 266 4.97 -14.19 28.96
C VAL A 266 5.36 -14.53 27.53
N ARG A 267 4.85 -15.67 27.01
CA ARG A 267 4.88 -16.03 25.57
C ARG A 267 3.49 -16.45 25.12
N ILE A 268 3.13 -16.03 23.90
CA ILE A 268 1.93 -16.47 23.20
C ILE A 268 2.20 -16.52 21.70
N LEU A 269 1.62 -17.53 21.04
CA LEU A 269 1.62 -17.69 19.58
C LEU A 269 0.18 -17.74 19.08
N HIS A 270 -0.17 -16.86 18.15
CA HIS A 270 -1.42 -16.87 17.41
C HIS A 270 -1.19 -17.34 15.98
N THR A 271 -2.16 -18.08 15.40
CA THR A 271 -2.07 -18.56 14.02
C THR A 271 -3.36 -18.30 13.26
N PRO A 272 -3.70 -17.03 12.97
CA PRO A 272 -4.91 -16.72 12.21
C PRO A 272 -4.87 -17.28 10.78
N ALA A 273 -6.04 -17.60 10.24
CA ALA A 273 -6.17 -18.18 8.90
C ALA A 273 -6.14 -17.08 7.81
N GLU A 274 -5.06 -16.32 7.77
CA GLU A 274 -4.89 -15.12 6.95
C GLU A 274 -3.65 -15.19 6.06
N THR A 275 -3.50 -14.21 5.16
CA THR A 275 -2.34 -14.05 4.29
C THR A 275 -1.52 -12.87 4.79
N HIS A 276 -0.22 -12.87 4.52
CA HIS A 276 0.71 -11.83 4.94
C HIS A 276 0.21 -10.38 4.73
N PRO A 277 -0.30 -9.96 3.55
CA PRO A 277 -0.78 -8.59 3.39
C PRO A 277 -2.12 -8.33 4.09
N TRP A 278 -2.89 -9.37 4.45
CA TRP A 278 -4.18 -9.23 5.12
C TRP A 278 -4.04 -8.95 6.61
N GLY A 279 -2.97 -9.42 7.27
CA GLY A 279 -2.66 -9.15 8.66
C GLY A 279 -2.73 -7.66 9.04
N THR A 280 -2.50 -6.75 8.08
CA THR A 280 -2.59 -5.29 8.31
C THR A 280 -4.02 -4.76 8.49
N ILE A 281 -5.04 -5.48 8.00
CA ILE A 281 -6.47 -5.12 8.07
C ILE A 281 -7.31 -6.25 8.67
N SER A 282 -6.71 -7.07 9.50
CA SER A 282 -7.35 -8.18 10.17
C SER A 282 -7.97 -7.76 11.51
N ALA A 283 -9.23 -8.10 11.70
CA ALA A 283 -9.88 -7.91 13.00
C ALA A 283 -9.36 -8.90 14.06
N GLU A 284 -8.94 -10.10 13.64
CA GLU A 284 -8.38 -11.12 14.52
C GLU A 284 -6.97 -10.70 14.99
N THR A 285 -6.07 -10.35 14.07
CA THR A 285 -4.72 -9.85 14.40
C THR A 285 -4.76 -8.63 15.32
N VAL A 286 -5.66 -7.66 15.03
CA VAL A 286 -5.86 -6.48 15.89
C VAL A 286 -6.38 -6.88 17.27
N SER A 287 -7.29 -7.86 17.36
CA SER A 287 -7.79 -8.38 18.64
C SER A 287 -6.67 -9.02 19.46
N ASN A 288 -5.86 -9.86 18.81
CA ASN A 288 -4.72 -10.53 19.44
C ASN A 288 -3.72 -9.52 20.00
N GLN A 289 -3.42 -8.46 19.24
CA GLN A 289 -2.53 -7.39 19.68
C GLN A 289 -3.10 -6.61 20.87
N ILE A 290 -4.39 -6.29 20.87
CA ILE A 290 -5.07 -5.60 21.97
C ILE A 290 -5.00 -6.45 23.23
N ASP A 291 -5.43 -7.71 23.14
CA ASP A 291 -5.44 -8.65 24.26
C ASP A 291 -4.05 -8.84 24.86
N PHE A 292 -3.04 -8.95 24.00
CA PHE A 292 -1.66 -9.06 24.43
C PHE A 292 -1.19 -7.81 25.20
N PHE A 293 -1.36 -6.61 24.67
CA PHE A 293 -0.91 -5.40 25.36
C PHE A 293 -1.76 -5.07 26.60
N ASP A 294 -3.06 -5.39 26.59
CA ASP A 294 -3.90 -5.25 27.79
C ASP A 294 -3.44 -6.20 28.91
N THR A 295 -2.96 -7.39 28.55
CA THR A 295 -2.41 -8.37 29.49
C THR A 295 -1.03 -7.97 30.02
N THR A 296 -0.13 -7.49 29.14
CA THR A 296 1.30 -7.31 29.49
C THR A 296 1.64 -5.89 29.95
N LEU A 297 0.98 -4.86 29.42
CA LEU A 297 1.21 -3.46 29.81
C LEU A 297 0.10 -2.90 30.72
N GLY A 298 -1.00 -3.66 30.88
CA GLY A 298 -2.19 -3.27 31.61
C GLY A 298 -3.08 -2.32 30.81
N ALA A 299 -4.37 -2.65 30.73
CA ALA A 299 -5.38 -1.88 30.00
C ALA A 299 -5.60 -0.48 30.63
N PRO A 300 -5.20 0.61 29.94
CA PRO A 300 -5.30 1.96 30.55
C PRO A 300 -6.73 2.45 30.69
N ASN A 301 -7.63 1.99 29.81
CA ASN A 301 -9.04 2.40 29.79
C ASN A 301 -9.93 1.16 29.56
N GLN A 302 -10.49 0.65 30.65
CA GLN A 302 -11.35 -0.54 30.64
C GLN A 302 -12.78 -0.29 30.11
N ASP A 303 -13.19 0.99 29.99
CA ASP A 303 -14.55 1.37 29.62
C ASP A 303 -14.83 1.37 28.12
N VAL A 304 -13.85 1.03 27.29
CA VAL A 304 -13.97 1.16 25.82
C VAL A 304 -14.80 0.04 25.16
N GLY A 305 -15.03 -1.06 25.87
CA GLY A 305 -15.74 -2.24 25.33
C GLY A 305 -14.94 -2.98 24.25
N GLY A 306 -15.28 -4.26 24.03
CA GLY A 306 -14.54 -5.17 23.15
C GLY A 306 -14.70 -4.93 21.64
N GLY A 307 -15.50 -3.96 21.18
CA GLY A 307 -15.73 -3.69 19.76
C GLY A 307 -14.59 -2.91 19.11
N GLN A 308 -14.27 -3.24 17.85
CA GLN A 308 -13.32 -2.49 17.02
C GLN A 308 -14.06 -1.49 16.12
N ILE A 309 -13.46 -0.33 15.87
CA ILE A 309 -14.03 0.75 15.04
C ILE A 309 -13.15 1.16 13.86
N TRP A 310 -11.95 0.63 13.74
CA TRP A 310 -11.03 0.96 12.65
C TRP A 310 -11.63 0.71 11.27
N GLN A 311 -12.52 -0.28 11.12
CA GLN A 311 -13.24 -0.56 9.88
C GLN A 311 -14.06 0.65 9.40
N ALA A 312 -14.58 1.45 10.34
CA ALA A 312 -15.27 2.69 9.97
C ALA A 312 -14.31 3.73 9.38
N LYS A 313 -13.05 3.79 9.86
CA LYS A 313 -12.02 4.63 9.24
C LYS A 313 -11.74 4.17 7.82
N GLU A 314 -11.54 2.86 7.60
CA GLU A 314 -11.32 2.27 6.27
C GLU A 314 -12.48 2.57 5.31
N PHE A 315 -13.72 2.53 5.78
CA PHE A 315 -14.88 2.92 4.99
C PHE A 315 -14.79 4.40 4.55
N PHE A 316 -14.47 5.31 5.47
CA PHE A 316 -14.38 6.73 5.15
C PHE A 316 -13.18 7.03 4.23
N THR A 317 -12.01 6.42 4.43
CA THR A 317 -10.84 6.61 3.57
C THR A 317 -11.08 6.05 2.18
N THR A 318 -11.77 4.91 2.05
CA THR A 318 -12.23 4.34 0.77
C THR A 318 -13.18 5.29 0.03
N LEU A 319 -14.10 5.95 0.75
CA LEU A 319 -14.96 6.98 0.18
C LEU A 319 -14.13 8.13 -0.42
N GLY A 320 -13.02 8.48 0.21
CA GLY A 320 -12.04 9.46 -0.29
C GLY A 320 -11.40 9.04 -1.62
N VAL A 321 -11.02 7.77 -1.76
CA VAL A 321 -10.51 7.22 -3.03
C VAL A 321 -11.53 7.39 -4.16
N ILE A 322 -12.79 7.06 -3.90
CA ILE A 322 -13.89 7.23 -4.87
C ILE A 322 -14.09 8.71 -5.21
N ALA A 323 -14.10 9.57 -4.18
CA ALA A 323 -14.27 11.01 -4.33
C ALA A 323 -13.14 11.65 -5.15
N PHE A 324 -11.90 11.21 -4.95
CA PHE A 324 -10.74 11.65 -5.74
C PHE A 324 -10.91 11.33 -7.23
N GLY A 325 -11.32 10.11 -7.58
CA GLY A 325 -11.60 9.72 -8.96
C GLY A 325 -12.73 10.55 -9.60
N ILE A 326 -13.81 10.84 -8.85
CA ILE A 326 -14.88 11.72 -9.29
C ILE A 326 -14.37 13.15 -9.49
N PHE A 327 -13.54 13.66 -8.57
CA PHE A 327 -12.97 15.00 -8.63
C PHE A 327 -12.11 15.20 -9.87
N LEU A 328 -11.22 14.25 -10.20
CA LEU A 328 -10.40 14.31 -11.42
C LEU A 328 -11.23 14.58 -12.66
N VAL A 329 -12.35 13.86 -12.82
CA VAL A 329 -13.25 14.03 -13.97
C VAL A 329 -14.05 15.33 -13.88
N ALA A 330 -14.62 15.63 -12.73
CA ALA A 330 -15.51 16.78 -12.55
C ALA A 330 -14.73 18.10 -12.65
N PHE A 331 -13.52 18.16 -12.07
CA PHE A 331 -12.66 19.34 -12.16
C PHE A 331 -12.15 19.55 -13.59
N THR A 332 -11.76 18.47 -14.30
CA THR A 332 -11.43 18.54 -15.73
C THR A 332 -12.57 19.17 -16.53
N ARG A 333 -13.81 18.72 -16.32
CA ARG A 333 -15.00 19.27 -17.00
C ARG A 333 -15.25 20.74 -16.67
N THR A 334 -14.95 21.15 -15.45
CA THR A 334 -15.07 22.54 -15.02
C THR A 334 -14.00 23.40 -15.71
N MET A 335 -12.76 22.94 -15.74
CA MET A 335 -11.67 23.63 -16.42
C MET A 335 -11.92 23.79 -17.93
N LEU A 336 -12.54 22.82 -18.58
CA LEU A 336 -12.97 22.90 -19.99
C LEU A 336 -14.03 23.98 -20.26
N GLN A 337 -14.60 24.62 -19.24
CA GLN A 337 -15.50 25.77 -19.40
C GLN A 337 -14.78 27.11 -19.33
N THR A 338 -13.54 27.15 -18.85
CA THR A 338 -12.73 28.35 -18.76
C THR A 338 -12.23 28.83 -20.13
N ARG A 339 -11.91 30.10 -20.25
CA ARG A 339 -11.37 30.67 -21.49
C ARG A 339 -10.07 29.97 -21.95
N ALA A 340 -9.23 29.56 -21.02
CA ALA A 340 -7.96 28.91 -21.31
C ALA A 340 -8.13 27.57 -22.03
N PHE A 341 -9.13 26.75 -21.61
CA PHE A 341 -9.27 25.36 -22.05
C PHE A 341 -10.55 25.08 -22.86
N SER A 342 -11.44 26.06 -23.05
CA SER A 342 -12.68 25.88 -23.79
C SER A 342 -12.48 25.41 -25.24
N SER A 343 -11.33 25.72 -25.84
CA SER A 343 -10.95 25.25 -27.18
C SER A 343 -10.67 23.74 -27.26
N LEU A 344 -10.43 23.08 -26.12
CA LEU A 344 -10.31 21.61 -26.04
C LEU A 344 -11.65 20.90 -25.99
N LYS A 345 -12.73 21.61 -25.70
CA LYS A 345 -14.06 21.05 -25.61
C LYS A 345 -14.65 20.85 -27.00
N VAL A 346 -15.13 19.64 -27.26
CA VAL A 346 -15.76 19.33 -28.54
C VAL A 346 -17.17 19.88 -28.64
N LYS A 347 -17.56 20.30 -29.85
CA LYS A 347 -18.93 20.70 -30.17
C LYS A 347 -19.81 19.47 -30.39
N GLU A 348 -19.26 18.48 -31.08
CA GLU A 348 -19.94 17.21 -31.38
C GLU A 348 -19.10 16.03 -30.89
N LYS A 349 -19.78 15.08 -30.27
CA LYS A 349 -19.12 13.84 -29.84
C LYS A 349 -18.85 12.96 -31.04
N MET A 350 -17.64 12.42 -31.11
CA MET A 350 -17.29 11.46 -32.16
C MET A 350 -18.25 10.28 -32.11
N ALA A 351 -18.80 9.90 -33.26
CA ALA A 351 -19.72 8.78 -33.38
C ALA A 351 -19.02 7.46 -32.99
N ILE A 352 -19.80 6.59 -32.36
CA ILE A 352 -19.35 5.22 -32.06
C ILE A 352 -19.40 4.43 -33.37
N ALA A 353 -18.28 3.79 -33.74
CA ALA A 353 -18.26 2.97 -34.94
C ALA A 353 -19.16 1.74 -34.78
N PRO A 354 -20.02 1.42 -35.78
CA PRO A 354 -20.73 0.15 -35.78
C PRO A 354 -19.72 -1.01 -35.86
N ALA A 355 -19.86 -1.99 -35.00
CA ALA A 355 -19.00 -3.15 -35.00
C ALA A 355 -19.47 -4.16 -36.06
N ASN A 356 -18.87 -4.12 -37.26
CA ASN A 356 -18.97 -5.22 -38.22
C ASN A 356 -18.23 -6.47 -37.67
N ARG A 357 -18.37 -7.61 -38.37
CA ARG A 357 -17.78 -8.89 -37.94
C ARG A 357 -16.26 -8.77 -37.71
N ILE A 358 -15.55 -8.10 -38.59
CA ILE A 358 -14.09 -7.87 -38.51
C ILE A 358 -13.74 -6.98 -37.31
N GLY A 359 -14.48 -5.89 -37.12
CA GLY A 359 -14.28 -4.98 -35.98
C GLY A 359 -14.52 -5.67 -34.64
N LYS A 360 -15.48 -6.62 -34.55
CA LYS A 360 -15.67 -7.45 -33.34
C LYS A 360 -14.49 -8.38 -33.08
N VAL A 361 -13.93 -9.00 -34.12
CA VAL A 361 -12.73 -9.86 -33.99
C VAL A 361 -11.54 -9.04 -33.47
N TRP A 362 -11.30 -7.86 -34.03
CA TRP A 362 -10.25 -6.96 -33.55
C TRP A 362 -10.47 -6.47 -32.11
N PHE A 363 -11.72 -6.20 -31.75
CA PHE A 363 -12.06 -5.80 -30.39
C PHE A 363 -11.77 -6.91 -29.37
N TRP A 364 -12.38 -8.08 -29.54
CA TRP A 364 -12.22 -9.17 -28.58
C TRP A 364 -10.81 -9.79 -28.62
N GLY A 365 -10.24 -9.97 -29.81
CA GLY A 365 -8.87 -10.46 -29.96
C GLY A 365 -7.85 -9.50 -29.36
N GLY A 366 -8.02 -8.20 -29.57
CA GLY A 366 -7.14 -7.18 -28.99
C GLY A 366 -7.23 -7.16 -27.46
N LEU A 367 -8.41 -7.27 -26.88
CA LEU A 367 -8.58 -7.32 -25.44
C LEU A 367 -7.94 -8.57 -24.82
N LEU A 368 -8.18 -9.73 -25.43
CA LEU A 368 -7.68 -11.01 -24.93
C LEU A 368 -6.15 -11.07 -25.00
N ILE A 369 -5.56 -10.71 -26.15
CA ILE A 369 -4.10 -10.74 -26.31
C ILE A 369 -3.41 -9.73 -25.38
N SER A 370 -4.03 -8.57 -25.14
CA SER A 370 -3.49 -7.60 -24.19
C SER A 370 -3.53 -8.11 -22.74
N ALA A 371 -4.62 -8.77 -22.33
CA ALA A 371 -4.71 -9.36 -21.00
C ALA A 371 -3.70 -10.50 -20.80
N VAL A 372 -3.56 -11.40 -21.78
CA VAL A 372 -2.56 -12.48 -21.75
C VAL A 372 -1.13 -11.92 -21.72
N PHE A 373 -0.85 -10.92 -22.56
CA PHE A 373 0.47 -10.29 -22.57
C PHE A 373 0.77 -9.57 -21.25
N SER A 374 -0.22 -8.91 -20.66
CA SER A 374 -0.09 -8.24 -19.37
C SER A 374 0.31 -9.24 -18.27
N ALA A 375 -0.37 -10.39 -18.18
CA ALA A 375 -0.03 -11.43 -17.24
C ALA A 375 1.36 -12.05 -17.53
N TRP A 376 1.61 -12.41 -18.77
CA TRP A 376 2.89 -13.01 -19.17
C TRP A 376 4.07 -12.08 -18.93
N SER A 377 3.96 -10.81 -19.32
CA SER A 377 5.04 -9.84 -19.15
C SER A 377 5.36 -9.54 -17.68
N TYR A 378 4.36 -9.61 -16.79
CA TYR A 378 4.56 -9.50 -15.37
C TYR A 378 5.40 -10.66 -14.83
N LEU A 379 5.00 -11.91 -15.11
CA LEU A 379 5.74 -13.10 -14.71
C LEU A 379 7.15 -13.16 -15.34
N TRP A 380 7.27 -12.75 -16.60
CA TRP A 380 8.58 -12.69 -17.25
C TRP A 380 9.49 -11.66 -16.55
N LEU A 381 8.96 -10.48 -16.24
CA LEU A 381 9.72 -9.41 -15.59
C LEU A 381 10.12 -9.80 -14.15
N SER A 382 9.24 -10.45 -13.39
CA SER A 382 9.52 -10.89 -12.02
C SER A 382 10.65 -11.92 -11.92
N LYS A 383 10.93 -12.64 -13.00
CA LYS A 383 12.02 -13.63 -13.08
C LYS A 383 13.38 -13.02 -13.49
N GLN A 384 13.44 -11.72 -13.78
CA GLN A 384 14.71 -11.10 -14.19
C GLN A 384 15.58 -10.82 -12.96
N THR A 385 16.58 -11.64 -12.72
CA THR A 385 17.47 -11.54 -11.54
C THR A 385 18.23 -10.22 -11.46
N SER A 386 18.57 -9.60 -12.61
CA SER A 386 19.17 -8.26 -12.65
C SER A 386 18.25 -7.16 -12.13
N LEU A 387 16.92 -7.36 -12.23
CA LEU A 387 15.91 -6.45 -11.69
C LEU A 387 15.62 -6.73 -10.22
N SER A 388 15.72 -8.00 -9.77
CA SER A 388 15.59 -8.31 -8.34
C SER A 388 16.70 -7.65 -7.51
N GLY A 389 17.92 -7.54 -8.03
CA GLY A 389 18.98 -6.76 -7.41
C GLY A 389 18.62 -5.28 -7.24
N VAL A 390 18.04 -4.65 -8.26
CA VAL A 390 17.56 -3.25 -8.18
C VAL A 390 16.39 -3.13 -7.19
N VAL A 391 15.52 -4.14 -7.11
CA VAL A 391 14.35 -4.14 -6.21
C VAL A 391 14.75 -4.28 -4.74
N PHE A 392 15.74 -5.12 -4.43
CA PHE A 392 16.07 -5.48 -3.05
C PHE A 392 17.37 -4.86 -2.52
N ASN A 393 18.31 -4.52 -3.39
CA ASN A 393 19.66 -4.11 -2.98
C ASN A 393 19.91 -2.62 -3.15
N SER A 394 18.94 -1.77 -3.16
CA SER A 394 19.08 -0.30 -3.01
C SER A 394 20.44 0.32 -3.38
N GLU A 395 21.23 -0.36 -4.20
CA GLU A 395 22.48 0.22 -4.69
C GLU A 395 22.14 1.47 -5.49
N PRO A 396 22.96 2.52 -5.44
CA PRO A 396 22.75 3.76 -6.17
C PRO A 396 22.68 3.47 -7.67
N SER A 397 21.50 3.10 -8.12
CA SER A 397 21.14 2.97 -9.51
C SER A 397 20.45 4.25 -9.95
N PHE A 398 20.41 4.50 -11.25
CA PHE A 398 19.66 5.63 -11.81
C PHE A 398 18.18 5.64 -11.33
N PHE A 399 17.62 4.47 -11.01
CA PHE A 399 16.32 4.30 -10.39
C PHE A 399 16.49 3.74 -8.97
N VAL A 400 16.55 4.61 -8.00
CA VAL A 400 16.80 4.32 -6.57
C VAL A 400 15.68 3.49 -5.92
N GLU A 401 14.60 3.18 -6.68
CA GLU A 401 13.39 2.56 -6.19
C GLU A 401 12.97 1.33 -6.97
N GLY A 402 13.20 0.19 -6.38
CA GLY A 402 12.89 -1.07 -7.00
C GLY A 402 11.41 -1.31 -7.30
N ALA A 403 10.52 -1.13 -6.33
CA ALA A 403 9.10 -1.44 -6.48
C ALA A 403 8.40 -0.54 -7.50
N VAL A 404 8.58 0.77 -7.37
CA VAL A 404 7.98 1.75 -8.29
C VAL A 404 8.55 1.62 -9.69
N PHE A 405 9.86 1.39 -9.79
CA PHE A 405 10.51 1.15 -11.08
C PHE A 405 10.00 -0.13 -11.76
N PHE A 406 9.85 -1.23 -11.01
CA PHE A 406 9.33 -2.49 -11.54
C PHE A 406 7.92 -2.30 -12.15
N ILE A 407 7.01 -1.69 -11.42
CA ILE A 407 5.64 -1.42 -11.88
C ILE A 407 5.63 -0.45 -13.07
N ALA A 408 6.44 0.60 -13.04
CA ALA A 408 6.55 1.56 -14.13
C ALA A 408 7.12 0.92 -15.41
N LEU A 409 8.13 0.05 -15.27
CA LEU A 409 8.71 -0.68 -16.39
C LEU A 409 7.70 -1.69 -16.98
N TRP A 410 7.00 -2.45 -16.14
CA TRP A 410 5.92 -3.33 -16.58
C TRP A 410 4.82 -2.54 -17.31
N ALA A 411 4.43 -1.39 -16.80
CA ALA A 411 3.49 -0.49 -17.47
C ALA A 411 4.04 -0.05 -18.84
N ALA A 412 5.30 0.38 -18.94
CA ALA A 412 5.91 0.79 -20.19
C ALA A 412 5.96 -0.33 -21.23
N ILE A 413 6.34 -1.55 -20.82
CA ILE A 413 6.36 -2.75 -21.68
C ILE A 413 4.96 -3.00 -22.27
N ASN A 414 3.93 -2.95 -21.42
CA ASN A 414 2.54 -3.09 -21.86
C ASN A 414 2.09 -1.93 -22.76
N GLY A 415 2.55 -0.72 -22.51
CA GLY A 415 2.27 0.44 -23.34
C GLY A 415 2.89 0.32 -24.75
N VAL A 416 4.12 -0.17 -24.84
CA VAL A 416 4.79 -0.46 -26.13
C VAL A 416 4.05 -1.57 -26.88
N PHE A 417 3.70 -2.65 -26.20
CA PHE A 417 2.90 -3.73 -26.79
C PHE A 417 1.57 -3.22 -27.32
N ALA A 418 0.88 -2.39 -26.53
CA ALA A 418 -0.36 -1.75 -26.92
C ALA A 418 -0.19 -0.87 -28.18
N ALA A 419 0.91 -0.13 -28.31
CA ALA A 419 1.23 0.66 -29.50
C ALA A 419 1.43 -0.22 -30.74
N ILE A 420 2.08 -1.38 -30.59
CA ILE A 420 2.24 -2.37 -31.66
C ILE A 420 0.87 -2.92 -32.11
N VAL A 421 0.03 -3.36 -31.15
CA VAL A 421 -1.32 -3.87 -31.46
C VAL A 421 -2.18 -2.80 -32.14
N MET A 422 -2.10 -1.54 -31.68
CA MET A 422 -2.80 -0.43 -32.33
C MET A 422 -2.31 -0.18 -33.76
N THR A 423 -1.01 -0.25 -34.00
CA THR A 423 -0.43 -0.06 -35.34
C THR A 423 -0.92 -1.16 -36.29
N ILE A 424 -0.89 -2.41 -35.85
CA ILE A 424 -1.41 -3.54 -36.62
C ILE A 424 -2.90 -3.38 -36.89
N SER A 425 -3.69 -3.04 -35.87
CA SER A 425 -5.12 -2.79 -35.99
C SER A 425 -5.43 -1.62 -36.94
N TYR A 426 -4.64 -0.55 -36.90
CA TYR A 426 -4.78 0.55 -37.83
C TYR A 426 -4.54 0.12 -39.28
N LEU A 427 -3.45 -0.57 -39.58
CA LEU A 427 -3.07 -0.99 -40.92
C LEU A 427 -4.06 -1.99 -41.53
N PHE A 428 -4.51 -2.96 -40.76
CA PHE A 428 -5.30 -4.09 -41.26
C PHE A 428 -6.82 -3.95 -41.07
N ASN A 429 -7.28 -3.03 -40.22
CA ASN A 429 -8.70 -2.83 -39.95
C ASN A 429 -9.14 -1.37 -40.25
N VAL A 430 -8.64 -0.38 -39.47
CA VAL A 430 -9.13 1.00 -39.51
C VAL A 430 -8.89 1.67 -40.88
N ARG A 431 -7.65 1.57 -41.38
CA ARG A 431 -7.27 2.13 -42.69
C ARG A 431 -8.03 1.49 -43.85
N LYS A 432 -8.29 0.17 -43.80
CA LYS A 432 -9.07 -0.54 -44.82
C LYS A 432 -10.55 -0.10 -44.85
N GLN A 433 -11.04 0.50 -43.77
CA GLN A 433 -12.36 1.12 -43.72
C GLN A 433 -12.36 2.59 -44.20
N GLY A 434 -11.26 3.08 -44.78
CA GLY A 434 -11.11 4.44 -45.27
C GLY A 434 -10.96 5.50 -44.17
N ARG A 435 -10.69 5.09 -42.92
CA ARG A 435 -10.54 6.00 -41.78
C ARG A 435 -9.07 6.34 -41.50
N THR A 436 -8.81 7.60 -41.19
CA THR A 436 -7.46 8.10 -40.81
C THR A 436 -7.29 8.14 -39.30
N LEU A 437 -6.04 8.28 -38.84
CA LEU A 437 -5.73 8.50 -37.40
C LEU A 437 -6.39 9.77 -36.85
N ARG A 438 -6.63 10.77 -37.68
CA ARG A 438 -7.37 11.98 -37.30
C ARG A 438 -8.85 11.69 -37.07
N ASP A 439 -9.47 10.87 -37.92
CA ASP A 439 -10.89 10.50 -37.83
C ASP A 439 -11.23 9.67 -36.59
N ILE A 440 -10.23 8.98 -36.03
CA ILE A 440 -10.36 8.22 -34.78
C ILE A 440 -9.81 8.96 -33.55
N GLY A 441 -9.41 10.24 -33.70
CA GLY A 441 -8.99 11.10 -32.60
C GLY A 441 -7.55 10.89 -32.10
N VAL A 442 -6.73 10.09 -32.81
CA VAL A 442 -5.32 9.88 -32.43
C VAL A 442 -4.44 11.10 -32.75
N LEU A 443 -4.83 11.94 -33.69
CA LEU A 443 -4.08 13.15 -34.06
C LEU A 443 -4.90 14.42 -33.78
N PRO A 444 -4.92 14.91 -32.53
CA PRO A 444 -5.71 16.07 -32.14
C PRO A 444 -5.11 17.42 -32.58
N GLY A 445 -3.86 17.43 -33.08
CA GLY A 445 -3.08 18.63 -33.43
C GLY A 445 -2.24 19.17 -32.24
N TRP A 446 -1.10 19.78 -32.56
CA TRP A 446 -0.09 20.22 -31.58
C TRP A 446 -0.62 21.21 -30.54
N ALA A 447 -1.46 22.17 -30.94
CA ALA A 447 -2.06 23.12 -30.00
C ALA A 447 -2.97 22.46 -28.98
N SER A 448 -3.77 21.47 -29.41
CA SER A 448 -4.63 20.67 -28.51
C SER A 448 -3.81 19.75 -27.62
N PHE A 449 -2.71 19.20 -28.13
CA PHE A 449 -1.77 18.39 -27.36
C PHE A 449 -1.14 19.21 -26.23
N GLY A 450 -0.50 20.36 -26.53
CA GLY A 450 0.16 21.20 -25.53
C GLY A 450 -0.81 21.76 -24.47
N LYS A 451 -2.00 22.23 -24.91
CA LYS A 451 -3.05 22.63 -23.95
C LYS A 451 -3.53 21.46 -23.10
N GLY A 452 -3.54 20.25 -23.64
CA GLY A 452 -3.90 19.03 -22.92
C GLY A 452 -2.92 18.70 -21.80
N VAL A 453 -1.62 18.86 -22.03
CA VAL A 453 -0.57 18.72 -20.98
C VAL A 453 -0.81 19.75 -19.87
N GLY A 454 -1.00 21.03 -20.20
CA GLY A 454 -1.25 22.08 -19.21
C GLY A 454 -2.53 21.83 -18.40
N LEU A 455 -3.60 21.36 -19.05
CA LEU A 455 -4.83 20.99 -18.35
C LEU A 455 -4.60 19.81 -17.38
N ALA A 456 -3.87 18.79 -17.82
CA ALA A 456 -3.57 17.62 -16.98
C ALA A 456 -2.75 18.04 -15.75
N ALA A 457 -1.72 18.86 -15.91
CA ALA A 457 -0.91 19.36 -14.80
C ALA A 457 -1.77 20.12 -13.77
N ILE A 458 -2.65 21.02 -14.21
CA ILE A 458 -3.54 21.78 -13.33
C ILE A 458 -4.52 20.85 -12.60
N VAL A 459 -5.10 19.87 -13.30
CA VAL A 459 -6.06 18.93 -12.70
C VAL A 459 -5.38 18.08 -11.63
N VAL A 460 -4.21 17.53 -11.92
CA VAL A 460 -3.46 16.69 -10.97
C VAL A 460 -3.00 17.52 -9.77
N SER A 461 -2.43 18.72 -9.99
CA SER A 461 -2.02 19.61 -8.90
C SER A 461 -3.20 19.97 -7.98
N ALA A 462 -4.35 20.32 -8.55
CA ALA A 462 -5.54 20.63 -7.76
C ALA A 462 -6.03 19.41 -6.97
N SER A 463 -5.95 18.20 -7.55
CA SER A 463 -6.37 16.97 -6.88
C SER A 463 -5.46 16.62 -5.69
N PHE A 464 -4.14 16.74 -5.86
CA PHE A 464 -3.21 16.50 -4.75
C PHE A 464 -3.19 17.65 -3.74
N SER A 465 -3.58 18.86 -4.12
CA SER A 465 -3.86 19.92 -3.14
C SER A 465 -5.01 19.56 -2.20
N LEU A 466 -6.06 18.87 -2.69
CA LEU A 466 -7.10 18.35 -1.80
C LEU A 466 -6.56 17.30 -0.83
N VAL A 467 -5.70 16.40 -1.30
CA VAL A 467 -5.05 15.40 -0.42
C VAL A 467 -4.22 16.11 0.65
N PHE A 468 -3.44 17.14 0.26
CA PHE A 468 -2.68 17.95 1.20
C PHE A 468 -3.58 18.62 2.26
N PHE A 469 -4.72 19.21 1.86
CA PHE A 469 -5.66 19.79 2.83
C PHE A 469 -6.24 18.76 3.79
N VAL A 470 -6.55 17.56 3.30
CA VAL A 470 -7.08 16.47 4.13
C VAL A 470 -6.03 16.02 5.14
N ASP A 471 -4.80 15.80 4.71
CA ASP A 471 -3.69 15.43 5.60
C ASP A 471 -3.40 16.55 6.62
N TYR A 472 -3.29 17.79 6.17
CA TYR A 472 -2.90 18.92 7.02
C TYR A 472 -3.91 19.16 8.16
N PHE A 473 -5.22 19.15 7.86
CA PHE A 473 -6.26 19.47 8.83
C PHE A 473 -6.81 18.26 9.59
N PHE A 474 -6.81 17.09 8.97
CA PHE A 474 -7.48 15.90 9.51
C PHE A 474 -6.51 14.74 9.80
N LYS A 475 -5.24 14.86 9.44
CA LYS A 475 -4.20 13.83 9.64
C LYS A 475 -4.64 12.46 9.10
N THR A 476 -5.21 12.43 7.90
CA THR A 476 -5.70 11.22 7.23
C THR A 476 -5.44 11.31 5.73
N ASP A 477 -5.46 10.15 5.08
CA ASP A 477 -5.30 10.01 3.63
C ASP A 477 -6.55 9.37 2.98
N PHE A 478 -6.51 9.10 1.68
CA PHE A 478 -7.52 8.31 0.99
C PHE A 478 -6.96 6.92 0.75
N ARG A 479 -7.54 5.93 1.40
CA ARG A 479 -7.00 4.58 1.44
C ARG A 479 -8.07 3.52 1.23
N LEU A 480 -7.69 2.45 0.55
CA LEU A 480 -8.36 1.17 0.54
C LEU A 480 -7.26 0.11 0.65
N TRP A 481 -7.05 -0.40 1.86
CA TRP A 481 -6.01 -1.38 2.17
C TRP A 481 -4.62 -0.92 1.68
N VAL A 482 -3.93 -1.71 0.85
CA VAL A 482 -2.59 -1.40 0.30
C VAL A 482 -2.58 -0.31 -0.79
N PHE A 483 -3.73 0.20 -1.19
CA PHE A 483 -3.85 1.29 -2.14
C PHE A 483 -4.14 2.62 -1.44
N ALA A 484 -3.20 3.55 -1.48
CA ALA A 484 -3.36 4.86 -0.85
C ALA A 484 -3.06 6.02 -1.81
N ILE A 485 -3.81 7.11 -1.63
CA ILE A 485 -3.59 8.42 -2.24
C ILE A 485 -3.29 9.37 -1.09
N LYS A 486 -2.02 9.63 -0.87
CA LYS A 486 -1.53 10.37 0.29
C LYS A 486 -0.73 11.60 -0.11
N VAL A 487 -0.34 12.39 0.87
CA VAL A 487 0.51 13.58 0.68
C VAL A 487 1.78 13.19 -0.07
N PHE A 488 2.17 14.06 -0.99
CA PHE A 488 3.37 13.93 -1.78
C PHE A 488 4.41 14.96 -1.31
N PRO A 489 5.47 14.53 -0.63
CA PRO A 489 6.51 15.43 -0.14
C PRO A 489 7.30 16.09 -1.29
N PRO A 490 7.66 17.38 -1.21
CA PRO A 490 8.38 18.08 -2.27
C PRO A 490 9.74 17.48 -2.62
N ASP A 491 10.47 16.93 -1.67
CA ASP A 491 11.77 16.26 -1.86
C ASP A 491 11.66 15.02 -2.75
N LYS A 492 10.49 14.38 -2.80
CA LYS A 492 10.22 13.18 -3.60
C LYS A 492 9.76 13.47 -5.04
N ILE A 493 9.58 14.74 -5.42
CA ILE A 493 9.16 15.13 -6.79
C ILE A 493 10.12 14.57 -7.85
N GLY A 494 11.42 14.56 -7.56
CA GLY A 494 12.44 14.00 -8.46
C GLY A 494 12.16 12.55 -8.86
N TYR A 495 11.76 11.71 -7.90
CA TYR A 495 11.44 10.29 -8.15
C TYR A 495 10.18 10.13 -9.00
N ALA A 496 9.12 10.88 -8.70
CA ALA A 496 7.91 10.84 -9.52
C ALA A 496 8.17 11.30 -10.97
N LEU A 497 9.00 12.31 -11.16
CA LEU A 497 9.39 12.79 -12.51
C LEU A 497 10.25 11.76 -13.23
N LEU A 498 11.10 11.01 -12.54
CA LEU A 498 11.95 9.97 -13.12
C LEU A 498 11.14 8.80 -13.69
N VAL A 499 10.09 8.35 -13.00
CA VAL A 499 9.24 7.24 -13.44
C VAL A 499 8.08 7.68 -14.34
N LEU A 500 7.72 8.95 -14.34
CA LEU A 500 6.63 9.49 -15.14
C LEU A 500 6.71 9.14 -16.65
N PRO A 501 7.86 9.19 -17.35
CA PRO A 501 7.94 8.80 -18.75
C PRO A 501 7.48 7.36 -19.01
N LEU A 502 7.78 6.42 -18.11
CA LEU A 502 7.38 5.02 -18.22
C LEU A 502 5.86 4.89 -18.08
N PHE A 503 5.26 5.54 -17.10
CA PHE A 503 3.81 5.58 -16.94
C PHE A 503 3.12 6.31 -18.09
N LEU A 504 3.73 7.36 -18.67
CA LEU A 504 3.18 8.05 -19.86
C LEU A 504 3.05 7.11 -21.06
N ILE A 505 4.05 6.25 -21.30
CA ILE A 505 4.01 5.26 -22.39
C ILE A 505 2.76 4.38 -22.25
N TYR A 506 2.47 3.89 -21.04
CA TYR A 506 1.30 3.04 -20.82
C TYR A 506 -0.02 3.80 -20.86
N PHE A 507 -0.19 4.82 -20.02
CA PHE A 507 -1.49 5.45 -19.82
C PHE A 507 -1.96 6.25 -21.05
N VAL A 508 -1.04 6.79 -21.84
CA VAL A 508 -1.38 7.40 -23.14
C VAL A 508 -1.82 6.33 -24.13
N ALA A 509 -1.05 5.24 -24.28
CA ALA A 509 -1.42 4.14 -25.17
C ALA A 509 -2.76 3.52 -24.75
N ASN A 510 -2.95 3.25 -23.46
CA ASN A 510 -4.21 2.72 -22.90
C ASN A 510 -5.40 3.65 -23.19
N SER A 511 -5.22 4.96 -22.98
CA SER A 511 -6.27 5.94 -23.27
C SER A 511 -6.63 5.99 -24.76
N ILE A 512 -5.65 5.84 -25.66
CA ILE A 512 -5.89 5.75 -27.10
C ILE A 512 -6.64 4.46 -27.45
N ILE A 513 -6.23 3.30 -26.91
CA ILE A 513 -6.93 2.03 -27.12
C ILE A 513 -8.38 2.15 -26.69
N VAL A 514 -8.60 2.55 -25.44
CA VAL A 514 -9.94 2.63 -24.84
C VAL A 514 -10.88 3.52 -25.66
N ASN A 515 -10.40 4.62 -26.21
CA ASN A 515 -11.24 5.65 -26.80
C ASN A 515 -11.25 5.67 -28.33
N SER A 516 -10.18 5.26 -29.00
CA SER A 516 -10.01 5.37 -30.46
C SER A 516 -10.14 4.02 -31.16
N PHE A 517 -9.61 2.94 -30.60
CA PHE A 517 -9.59 1.62 -31.23
C PHE A 517 -10.67 0.67 -30.71
N SER A 518 -10.97 0.70 -29.42
CA SER A 518 -11.88 -0.25 -28.76
C SER A 518 -13.24 0.36 -28.41
N ARG A 519 -13.60 1.50 -29.01
CA ARG A 519 -14.88 2.17 -28.77
C ARG A 519 -15.94 1.64 -29.73
N ILE A 520 -16.62 0.57 -29.36
CA ILE A 520 -17.73 -0.02 -30.10
C ILE A 520 -19.02 0.02 -29.28
N SER A 521 -20.17 -0.01 -29.95
CA SER A 521 -21.47 -0.14 -29.30
C SER A 521 -21.76 -1.62 -29.01
N ILE A 522 -22.09 -1.94 -27.76
CA ILE A 522 -22.47 -3.28 -27.33
C ILE A 522 -23.90 -3.20 -26.79
N GLY A 523 -24.82 -3.89 -27.45
CA GLY A 523 -26.23 -3.83 -27.10
C GLY A 523 -26.82 -2.41 -27.13
N GLY A 524 -26.32 -1.51 -27.97
CA GLY A 524 -26.72 -0.12 -28.04
C GLY A 524 -26.26 0.77 -26.87
N LYS A 525 -25.48 0.23 -25.91
CA LYS A 525 -25.12 0.91 -24.67
C LYS A 525 -23.61 1.14 -24.59
N GLU A 526 -23.16 2.41 -24.54
CA GLU A 526 -21.74 2.76 -24.41
C GLU A 526 -21.16 2.42 -23.03
N TRP A 527 -21.97 2.46 -21.98
CA TRP A 527 -21.47 2.13 -20.63
C TRP A 527 -21.05 0.67 -20.51
N VAL A 528 -21.69 -0.26 -21.25
CA VAL A 528 -21.28 -1.68 -21.29
C VAL A 528 -19.88 -1.82 -21.88
N ASN A 529 -19.60 -1.11 -22.98
CA ASN A 529 -18.24 -1.06 -23.53
C ASN A 529 -17.23 -0.52 -22.52
N THR A 530 -17.58 0.55 -21.79
CA THR A 530 -16.69 1.12 -20.77
C THR A 530 -16.43 0.15 -19.63
N ALA A 531 -17.46 -0.54 -19.14
CA ALA A 531 -17.32 -1.54 -18.08
C ALA A 531 -16.46 -2.73 -18.52
N LEU A 532 -16.67 -3.23 -19.75
CA LEU A 532 -15.83 -4.30 -20.31
C LEU A 532 -14.35 -3.87 -20.44
N LEU A 533 -14.10 -2.66 -20.95
CA LEU A 533 -12.72 -2.16 -21.06
C LEU A 533 -12.06 -1.96 -19.69
N ALA A 534 -12.81 -1.49 -18.70
CA ALA A 534 -12.33 -1.40 -17.32
C ALA A 534 -11.98 -2.79 -16.76
N PHE A 535 -12.85 -3.78 -16.94
CA PHE A 535 -12.59 -5.16 -16.53
C PHE A 535 -11.38 -5.77 -17.24
N PHE A 536 -11.27 -5.66 -18.56
CA PHE A 536 -10.16 -6.21 -19.31
C PHE A 536 -8.81 -5.54 -19.01
N ASN A 537 -8.81 -4.28 -18.57
CA ASN A 537 -7.59 -3.62 -18.11
C ASN A 537 -6.99 -4.29 -16.84
N ALA A 538 -7.85 -4.81 -15.97
CA ALA A 538 -7.43 -5.52 -14.77
C ALA A 538 -7.34 -7.05 -14.95
N LEU A 539 -7.78 -7.59 -16.08
CA LEU A 539 -7.94 -9.04 -16.25
C LEU A 539 -6.62 -9.80 -16.12
N GLY A 540 -5.53 -9.27 -16.67
CA GLY A 540 -4.20 -9.88 -16.54
C GLY A 540 -3.77 -9.99 -15.08
N PRO A 541 -3.67 -8.88 -14.33
CA PRO A 541 -3.42 -8.91 -12.89
C PRO A 541 -4.40 -9.78 -12.10
N LEU A 542 -5.70 -9.70 -12.39
CA LEU A 542 -6.71 -10.49 -11.71
C LEU A 542 -6.49 -12.00 -11.87
N VAL A 543 -6.17 -12.45 -13.09
CA VAL A 543 -5.88 -13.86 -13.35
C VAL A 543 -4.64 -14.32 -12.56
N LEU A 544 -3.60 -13.48 -12.49
CA LEU A 544 -2.40 -13.79 -11.71
C LEU A 544 -2.69 -13.90 -10.22
N VAL A 545 -3.44 -12.94 -9.66
CA VAL A 545 -3.83 -12.97 -8.24
C VAL A 545 -4.68 -14.20 -7.93
N VAL A 546 -5.70 -14.48 -8.74
CA VAL A 546 -6.57 -15.67 -8.53
C VAL A 546 -5.76 -16.96 -8.66
N TRP A 547 -4.89 -17.06 -9.65
CA TRP A 547 -4.05 -18.25 -9.85
C TRP A 547 -3.10 -18.44 -8.66
N GLN A 548 -2.38 -17.40 -8.26
CA GLN A 548 -1.44 -17.45 -7.13
C GLN A 548 -2.15 -17.93 -5.86
N TYR A 549 -3.22 -17.25 -5.45
CA TYR A 549 -3.85 -17.55 -4.17
C TYR A 549 -4.68 -18.83 -4.19
N SER A 550 -5.33 -19.18 -5.32
CA SER A 550 -6.01 -20.49 -5.40
C SER A 550 -5.02 -21.65 -5.29
N THR A 551 -3.85 -21.55 -5.92
CA THR A 551 -2.80 -22.57 -5.79
C THR A 551 -2.25 -22.60 -4.36
N PHE A 552 -1.98 -21.43 -3.78
CA PHE A 552 -1.40 -21.32 -2.45
C PHE A 552 -2.33 -21.88 -1.36
N PHE A 553 -3.62 -21.56 -1.40
CA PHE A 553 -4.59 -22.10 -0.44
C PHE A 553 -4.81 -23.62 -0.57
N ASP A 554 -4.72 -24.14 -1.78
CA ASP A 554 -4.88 -25.58 -2.06
C ASP A 554 -3.63 -26.37 -1.64
N THR A 555 -2.44 -25.91 -2.03
CA THR A 555 -1.19 -26.67 -1.94
C THR A 555 -0.28 -26.26 -0.77
N GLY A 556 -0.46 -25.05 -0.20
CA GLY A 556 0.50 -24.43 0.73
C GLY A 556 1.77 -23.88 0.04
N HIS A 557 1.87 -23.97 -1.30
CA HIS A 557 3.02 -23.53 -2.07
C HIS A 557 2.65 -22.38 -3.01
N LEU A 558 3.55 -21.39 -3.13
CA LEU A 558 3.43 -20.35 -4.14
C LEU A 558 3.67 -20.94 -5.53
N VAL A 559 3.05 -20.34 -6.54
CA VAL A 559 3.29 -20.73 -7.93
C VAL A 559 4.75 -20.49 -8.29
N ASP A 560 5.41 -21.48 -8.88
CA ASP A 560 6.83 -21.42 -9.26
C ASP A 560 7.17 -20.20 -10.10
N GLY A 561 8.19 -19.46 -9.65
CA GLY A 561 8.67 -18.25 -10.30
C GLY A 561 7.74 -17.03 -10.16
N PHE A 562 6.72 -17.13 -9.31
CA PHE A 562 5.86 -16.03 -8.91
C PHE A 562 6.20 -15.69 -7.45
N GLY A 563 7.18 -14.84 -7.22
CA GLY A 563 7.58 -14.45 -5.87
C GLY A 563 6.42 -13.78 -5.11
N GLY A 564 6.23 -14.12 -3.83
CA GLY A 564 5.13 -13.61 -3.00
C GLY A 564 5.05 -12.08 -2.99
N ILE A 565 6.20 -11.39 -2.87
CA ILE A 565 6.27 -9.92 -2.85
C ILE A 565 5.72 -9.28 -4.13
N PHE A 566 5.95 -9.89 -5.28
CA PHE A 566 5.45 -9.38 -6.55
C PHE A 566 3.93 -9.51 -6.65
N SER A 567 3.30 -10.47 -5.98
CA SER A 567 1.85 -10.63 -5.99
C SER A 567 1.15 -9.49 -5.26
N ILE A 568 1.72 -8.95 -4.20
CA ILE A 568 1.17 -7.84 -3.42
C ILE A 568 1.03 -6.58 -4.28
N TRP A 569 2.00 -6.30 -5.15
CA TRP A 569 1.96 -5.13 -6.04
C TRP A 569 0.85 -5.19 -7.09
N LEU A 570 0.25 -6.36 -7.32
CA LEU A 570 -0.89 -6.48 -8.22
C LEU A 570 -2.20 -5.95 -7.61
N PHE A 571 -2.39 -6.00 -6.29
CA PHE A 571 -3.62 -5.53 -5.65
C PHE A 571 -3.96 -4.07 -5.98
N PRO A 572 -3.06 -3.08 -5.84
CA PRO A 572 -3.34 -1.70 -6.25
C PRO A 572 -3.73 -1.58 -7.72
N THR A 573 -3.18 -2.42 -8.61
CA THR A 573 -3.48 -2.36 -10.04
C THR A 573 -4.91 -2.79 -10.37
N LEU A 574 -5.51 -3.67 -9.54
CA LEU A 574 -6.92 -4.08 -9.69
C LEU A 574 -7.90 -2.91 -9.46
N ILE A 575 -7.46 -1.86 -8.78
CA ILE A 575 -8.23 -0.63 -8.55
C ILE A 575 -7.86 0.41 -9.60
N MET A 576 -6.56 0.68 -9.78
CA MET A 576 -6.06 1.77 -10.63
C MET A 576 -6.39 1.57 -12.11
N LEU A 577 -6.21 0.36 -12.66
CA LEU A 577 -6.38 0.13 -14.09
C LEU A 577 -7.84 0.26 -14.55
N PRO A 578 -8.84 -0.29 -13.87
CA PRO A 578 -10.25 -0.03 -14.16
C PRO A 578 -10.62 1.45 -14.01
N ALA A 579 -10.18 2.10 -12.92
CA ALA A 579 -10.44 3.51 -12.68
C ALA A 579 -9.86 4.39 -13.80
N ALA A 580 -8.63 4.13 -14.24
CA ALA A 580 -7.98 4.84 -15.34
C ALA A 580 -8.77 4.72 -16.65
N ALA A 581 -9.31 3.54 -16.98
CA ALA A 581 -10.16 3.34 -18.16
C ALA A 581 -11.46 4.15 -18.09
N VAL A 582 -12.11 4.17 -16.91
CA VAL A 582 -13.36 4.94 -16.70
C VAL A 582 -13.08 6.44 -16.77
N ILE A 583 -12.05 6.93 -16.07
CA ILE A 583 -11.64 8.34 -16.11
C ILE A 583 -11.32 8.75 -17.55
N SER A 584 -10.55 7.93 -18.26
CA SER A 584 -10.18 8.16 -19.64
C SER A 584 -11.41 8.30 -20.54
N ARG A 585 -12.38 7.40 -20.46
CA ARG A 585 -13.62 7.47 -21.21
C ARG A 585 -14.45 8.72 -20.89
N LYS A 586 -14.56 9.09 -19.61
CA LYS A 586 -15.35 10.24 -19.18
C LYS A 586 -14.75 11.57 -19.68
N ILE A 587 -13.43 11.71 -19.69
CA ILE A 587 -12.74 12.91 -20.19
C ILE A 587 -12.75 12.95 -21.73
N TYR A 588 -12.50 11.82 -22.40
CA TYR A 588 -12.55 11.74 -23.86
C TYR A 588 -13.90 12.16 -24.42
N ARG A 589 -15.00 11.80 -23.78
CA ARG A 589 -16.35 12.20 -24.22
C ARG A 589 -16.59 13.72 -24.26
N GLU A 590 -15.79 14.50 -23.55
CA GLU A 590 -15.88 15.95 -23.52
C GLU A 590 -14.87 16.62 -24.49
N THR A 591 -13.84 15.89 -24.94
CA THR A 591 -12.68 16.47 -25.65
C THR A 591 -12.36 15.82 -27.00
N ASN A 592 -12.83 14.60 -27.27
CA ASN A 592 -12.36 13.72 -28.35
C ASN A 592 -10.82 13.63 -28.43
N ASN A 593 -10.15 13.91 -27.32
CA ASN A 593 -8.69 13.89 -27.21
C ASN A 593 -8.27 12.86 -26.14
N PRO A 594 -7.70 11.70 -26.52
CA PRO A 594 -7.31 10.66 -25.60
C PRO A 594 -6.09 11.03 -24.74
N TYR A 595 -5.26 11.99 -25.18
CA TYR A 595 -4.02 12.36 -24.49
C TYR A 595 -4.26 13.01 -23.14
N ILE A 596 -5.31 13.84 -23.02
CA ILE A 596 -5.60 14.57 -21.78
C ILE A 596 -5.78 13.58 -20.61
N ALA A 597 -6.59 12.55 -20.80
CA ALA A 597 -6.80 11.55 -19.78
C ALA A 597 -5.57 10.66 -19.56
N GLY A 598 -4.83 10.34 -20.64
CA GLY A 598 -3.55 9.62 -20.54
C GLY A 598 -2.55 10.38 -19.67
N PHE A 599 -2.41 11.68 -19.83
CA PHE A 599 -1.55 12.51 -19.00
C PHE A 599 -2.01 12.60 -17.55
N ILE A 600 -3.32 12.81 -17.32
CA ILE A 600 -3.89 12.86 -15.95
C ILE A 600 -3.61 11.55 -15.23
N ASN A 601 -3.91 10.40 -15.84
CA ASN A 601 -3.68 9.10 -15.23
C ASN A 601 -2.20 8.83 -14.98
N ALA A 602 -1.32 9.12 -15.96
CA ALA A 602 0.12 8.92 -15.80
C ALA A 602 0.71 9.75 -14.66
N MET A 603 0.39 11.04 -14.61
CA MET A 603 0.87 11.95 -13.56
C MET A 603 0.32 11.53 -12.19
N ALA A 604 -0.98 11.22 -12.10
CA ALA A 604 -1.59 10.81 -10.84
C ALA A 604 -0.97 9.49 -10.32
N VAL A 605 -0.80 8.49 -11.21
CA VAL A 605 -0.22 7.19 -10.82
C VAL A 605 1.27 7.32 -10.48
N ALA A 606 2.05 8.15 -11.17
CA ALA A 606 3.44 8.40 -10.80
C ALA A 606 3.57 8.98 -9.39
N ILE A 607 2.70 9.94 -9.03
CA ILE A 607 2.68 10.51 -7.67
C ILE A 607 2.19 9.47 -6.65
N ILE A 608 1.11 8.74 -6.93
CA ILE A 608 0.57 7.70 -6.04
C ILE A 608 1.63 6.63 -5.77
N ALA A 609 2.30 6.12 -6.80
CA ALA A 609 3.34 5.14 -6.65
C ALA A 609 4.51 5.68 -5.80
N ALA A 610 5.05 6.85 -6.14
CA ALA A 610 6.15 7.47 -5.42
C ALA A 610 5.79 7.83 -3.96
N SER A 611 4.56 8.28 -3.67
CA SER A 611 4.16 8.64 -2.31
C SER A 611 3.82 7.44 -1.42
N ASN A 612 3.44 6.30 -2.00
CA ASN A 612 2.96 5.14 -1.25
C ASN A 612 4.04 4.08 -1.01
N SER A 613 4.87 3.79 -2.01
CA SER A 613 5.78 2.64 -1.98
C SER A 613 7.26 3.03 -2.09
N LEU A 614 7.60 4.31 -1.87
CA LEU A 614 8.98 4.77 -1.96
C LEU A 614 9.84 4.17 -0.85
N VAL A 615 10.90 3.48 -1.23
CA VAL A 615 11.98 3.06 -0.34
C VAL A 615 13.28 3.62 -0.90
N THR A 616 13.94 4.46 -0.12
CA THR A 616 15.26 5.00 -0.44
C THR A 616 16.26 4.51 0.57
N THR A 617 17.31 3.85 0.09
CA THR A 617 18.51 3.55 0.88
C THR A 617 19.70 4.13 0.13
N PHE A 618 20.73 4.53 0.82
CA PHE A 618 21.98 5.00 0.20
C PHE A 618 23.06 3.94 0.21
#